data_92e4e3ed60d32549a9b641bf9d029ff2
#
_entry.id   92e4e3ed60d32549a9b641bf9d029ff2
#
_cell.length_a   1.000
_cell.length_b   1.000
_cell.length_c   1.000
_cell.angle_alpha   90.00
_cell.angle_beta   90.00
_cell.angle_gamma   90.00
#
_symmetry.space_group_name_H-M   'P 1'
#
loop_
_entity.id
_entity.type
_entity.pdbx_description
1 polymer ?
#
loop_
_entity_poly.entity_id
_entity_poly.type
_entity_poly.pdbx_seq_one_letter_code
_entity_poly.pdbx_strand_id
1 'polypeptide(L)'
;MKKVIFGVLFSALLLSGCSGQNGQAGASNDSDLQDTVDSLTAENSKLKSENSELSERVANFENLFEGTSATQEDDNSASSASSFKYGESAEFTTKEKITVTEVKADDSVTLDDPKEGEHPVVVTAIVENTSNEPIDFNAQTFDLYDGNSELATFDASTYLNNIPHTIAGGKKATVIMHFSSKGNAPYSVTYGQA
;
A
#
# COMPACT_ATOMS: atom_id res chain seq x y z
N MET A 1 28.05 1.70 4.58
CA MET A 1 28.07 3.17 4.64
C MET A 1 28.28 3.72 3.23
N LYS A 2 27.24 4.11 2.52
CA LYS A 2 27.34 4.92 1.28
C LYS A 2 26.27 5.98 1.36
N LYS A 3 26.71 7.22 1.69
CA LYS A 3 25.87 8.41 1.73
C LYS A 3 25.60 8.86 0.29
N VAL A 4 24.34 8.80 -0.16
CA VAL A 4 23.90 9.41 -1.41
C VAL A 4 23.41 10.83 -1.07
N ILE A 5 24.17 11.82 -1.50
CA ILE A 5 23.83 13.24 -1.39
C ILE A 5 23.02 13.60 -2.63
N PHE A 6 21.72 13.86 -2.44
CA PHE A 6 20.88 14.43 -3.50
C PHE A 6 21.10 15.95 -3.54
N GLY A 7 21.82 16.38 -4.56
CA GLY A 7 22.02 17.79 -4.86
C GLY A 7 20.76 18.39 -5.50
N VAL A 8 20.14 19.34 -4.81
CA VAL A 8 19.06 20.17 -5.36
C VAL A 8 19.68 21.22 -6.26
N LEU A 9 19.49 21.10 -7.56
CA LEU A 9 19.84 22.13 -8.55
C LEU A 9 18.79 23.25 -8.51
N PHE A 10 19.18 24.36 -7.92
CA PHE A 10 18.45 25.64 -8.01
C PHE A 10 18.73 26.26 -9.38
N SER A 11 17.80 26.17 -10.32
CA SER A 11 17.85 26.91 -11.57
C SER A 11 17.28 28.31 -11.33
N ALA A 12 18.16 29.28 -11.18
CA ALA A 12 17.79 30.68 -11.19
C ALA A 12 17.49 31.12 -12.65
N LEU A 13 16.22 31.34 -12.97
CA LEU A 13 15.78 32.00 -14.20
C LEU A 13 15.96 33.51 -14.01
N LEU A 14 16.98 34.07 -14.68
CA LEU A 14 17.14 35.50 -14.89
C LEU A 14 16.17 35.96 -15.98
N LEU A 15 15.11 36.62 -15.58
CA LEU A 15 14.26 37.40 -16.51
C LEU A 15 14.96 38.73 -16.81
N SER A 16 15.61 38.81 -17.97
CA SER A 16 16.08 40.06 -18.53
C SER A 16 14.88 40.83 -19.07
N GLY A 17 14.75 42.09 -18.59
CA GLY A 17 13.69 42.99 -18.91
C GLY A 17 13.66 43.40 -20.36
N CYS A 18 12.46 43.59 -20.91
CA CYS A 18 12.19 44.35 -22.10
C CYS A 18 11.43 45.62 -21.68
N SER A 19 12.09 46.74 -21.79
CA SER A 19 11.55 48.09 -21.67
C SER A 19 10.75 48.42 -22.93
N GLY A 20 9.44 48.69 -22.78
CA GLY A 20 8.57 49.10 -23.87
C GLY A 20 7.25 49.67 -23.37
N GLN A 21 7.05 50.86 -23.55
CA GLN A 21 6.17 51.96 -23.25
C GLN A 21 4.64 51.68 -23.43
N ASN A 22 3.84 52.21 -22.51
CA ASN A 22 2.40 52.58 -22.59
C ASN A 22 1.33 51.46 -22.60
N GLY A 23 0.56 51.44 -21.52
CA GLY A 23 -0.76 50.81 -21.45
C GLY A 23 -1.21 50.58 -20.02
N GLN A 24 -2.01 51.50 -19.51
CA GLN A 24 -2.69 51.43 -18.19
C GLN A 24 -3.72 50.32 -18.19
N ALA A 25 -3.30 49.10 -17.84
CA ALA A 25 -4.14 47.98 -17.45
C ALA A 25 -3.26 46.87 -16.83
N GLY A 26 -3.12 46.80 -15.50
CA GLY A 26 -2.30 45.76 -14.92
C GLY A 26 -2.24 45.71 -13.38
N ALA A 27 -2.97 46.56 -12.68
CA ALA A 27 -2.94 46.55 -11.20
C ALA A 27 -3.80 45.46 -10.57
N SER A 28 -4.64 44.76 -11.33
CA SER A 28 -5.51 43.67 -10.79
C SER A 28 -4.89 42.29 -10.92
N ASN A 29 -3.94 42.09 -11.84
CA ASN A 29 -3.32 40.77 -12.03
C ASN A 29 -2.19 40.48 -11.04
N ASP A 30 -1.53 41.49 -10.50
CA ASP A 30 -0.44 41.28 -9.53
C ASP A 30 -0.96 40.88 -8.13
N SER A 31 -2.11 41.39 -7.71
CA SER A 31 -2.72 40.97 -6.44
C SER A 31 -3.22 39.52 -6.52
N ASP A 32 -3.88 39.12 -7.61
CA ASP A 32 -4.37 37.76 -7.81
C ASP A 32 -3.23 36.73 -7.86
N LEU A 33 -2.11 37.10 -8.47
CA LEU A 33 -0.89 36.29 -8.50
C LEU A 33 -0.26 36.18 -7.12
N GLN A 34 -0.21 37.26 -6.34
CA GLN A 34 0.32 37.25 -4.99
C GLN A 34 -0.54 36.38 -4.06
N ASP A 35 -1.86 36.52 -4.12
CA ASP A 35 -2.80 35.68 -3.35
C ASP A 35 -2.66 34.20 -3.71
N THR A 36 -2.43 33.89 -5.00
CA THR A 36 -2.15 32.51 -5.45
C THR A 36 -0.83 31.98 -4.89
N VAL A 37 0.24 32.78 -4.92
CA VAL A 37 1.55 32.42 -4.37
C VAL A 37 1.47 32.19 -2.86
N ASP A 38 0.75 33.05 -2.14
CA ASP A 38 0.58 32.93 -0.69
C ASP A 38 -0.23 31.66 -0.35
N SER A 39 -1.29 31.37 -1.11
CA SER A 39 -2.10 30.14 -0.96
C SER A 39 -1.26 28.88 -1.22
N LEU A 40 -0.51 28.84 -2.32
CA LEU A 40 0.37 27.71 -2.65
C LEU A 40 1.50 27.53 -1.63
N THR A 41 2.01 28.63 -1.08
CA THR A 41 3.03 28.60 -0.04
C THR A 41 2.48 28.01 1.25
N ALA A 42 1.25 28.37 1.64
CA ALA A 42 0.57 27.82 2.79
C ALA A 42 0.28 26.32 2.60
N GLU A 43 -0.20 25.91 1.42
CA GLU A 43 -0.47 24.51 1.07
C GLU A 43 0.82 23.67 1.08
N ASN A 44 1.91 24.17 0.51
CA ASN A 44 3.22 23.52 0.58
C ASN A 44 3.72 23.33 2.01
N SER A 45 3.48 24.31 2.87
CA SER A 45 3.87 24.23 4.28
C SER A 45 3.05 23.17 5.00
N LYS A 46 1.75 23.10 4.74
CA LYS A 46 0.85 22.08 5.26
C LYS A 46 1.26 20.68 4.80
N LEU A 47 1.46 20.48 3.49
CA LEU A 47 1.90 19.21 2.93
C LEU A 47 3.25 18.74 3.49
N LYS A 48 4.19 19.65 3.74
CA LYS A 48 5.45 19.31 4.41
C LYS A 48 5.26 18.84 5.83
N SER A 49 4.35 19.47 6.58
CA SER A 49 4.00 19.04 7.94
C SER A 49 3.34 17.66 7.94
N GLU A 50 2.38 17.43 7.06
CA GLU A 50 1.71 16.13 6.91
C GLU A 50 2.69 15.03 6.50
N ASN A 51 3.62 15.30 5.57
CA ASN A 51 4.67 14.34 5.21
C ASN A 51 5.62 14.03 6.37
N SER A 52 5.94 15.01 7.19
CA SER A 52 6.77 14.79 8.39
C SER A 52 6.06 13.91 9.40
N GLU A 53 4.78 14.18 9.65
CA GLU A 53 3.95 13.37 10.55
C GLU A 53 3.79 11.93 10.05
N LEU A 54 3.52 11.76 8.74
CA LEU A 54 3.49 10.43 8.14
C LEU A 54 4.82 9.69 8.31
N SER A 55 5.94 10.37 8.08
CA SER A 55 7.27 9.77 8.24
C SER A 55 7.55 9.35 9.67
N GLU A 56 7.13 10.15 10.67
CA GLU A 56 7.25 9.79 12.09
C GLU A 56 6.35 8.59 12.44
N ARG A 57 5.14 8.53 11.89
CA ARG A 57 4.23 7.39 12.09
C ARG A 57 4.79 6.11 11.48
N VAL A 58 5.38 6.19 10.29
CA VAL A 58 6.06 5.05 9.65
C VAL A 58 7.26 4.61 10.49
N ALA A 59 8.12 5.54 10.95
CA ALA A 59 9.26 5.22 11.78
C ALA A 59 8.86 4.60 13.14
N ASN A 60 7.77 5.10 13.74
CA ASN A 60 7.23 4.51 14.97
C ASN A 60 6.67 3.12 14.75
N PHE A 61 6.03 2.88 13.59
CA PHE A 61 5.55 1.56 13.22
C PHE A 61 6.71 0.58 12.97
N GLU A 62 7.76 1.01 12.28
CA GLU A 62 8.98 0.22 12.08
C GLU A 62 9.67 -0.13 13.42
N ASN A 63 9.78 0.83 14.36
CA ASN A 63 10.36 0.59 15.68
C ASN A 63 9.54 -0.39 16.55
N LEU A 64 8.21 -0.38 16.43
CA LEU A 64 7.35 -1.36 17.11
C LEU A 64 7.56 -2.77 16.55
N PHE A 65 7.90 -2.88 15.27
CA PHE A 65 8.11 -4.15 14.60
C PHE A 65 9.53 -4.71 14.81
N GLU A 66 10.57 -3.85 14.88
CA GLU A 66 11.94 -4.27 15.18
C GLU A 66 12.13 -4.76 16.61
N GLY A 67 11.28 -4.29 17.55
CA GLY A 67 11.31 -4.72 18.95
C GLY A 67 10.85 -6.16 19.20
N THR A 68 10.30 -6.86 18.18
CA THR A 68 9.78 -8.23 18.29
C THR A 68 10.69 -9.29 17.65
N SER A 69 11.81 -8.89 17.06
CA SER A 69 12.79 -9.81 16.45
C SER A 69 13.98 -10.07 17.37
N ALA A 70 13.73 -10.63 18.56
CA ALA A 70 14.79 -11.18 19.42
C ALA A 70 14.37 -12.58 19.89
N THR A 71 14.92 -13.58 19.22
CA THR A 71 15.35 -14.90 19.72
C THR A 71 14.40 -15.60 20.70
N GLN A 72 13.69 -16.63 20.20
CA GLN A 72 13.59 -17.89 20.96
C GLN A 72 13.40 -19.05 19.98
N GLU A 73 14.43 -19.90 19.90
CA GLU A 73 14.27 -21.29 19.53
C GLU A 73 13.48 -21.94 20.66
N ASP A 74 12.24 -22.33 20.37
CA ASP A 74 11.56 -23.42 21.09
C ASP A 74 10.53 -24.04 20.17
N ASP A 75 10.74 -25.33 19.98
CA ASP A 75 9.97 -26.30 19.25
C ASP A 75 8.56 -26.41 19.83
N ASN A 76 7.57 -25.76 19.18
CA ASN A 76 6.17 -26.13 19.37
C ASN A 76 5.36 -25.72 18.14
N SER A 77 4.86 -26.75 17.42
CA SER A 77 3.99 -26.63 16.26
C SER A 77 2.70 -25.88 16.57
N ALA A 78 2.74 -24.58 16.47
CA ALA A 78 1.56 -23.75 16.32
C ALA A 78 1.67 -23.05 14.96
N SER A 79 0.69 -23.24 14.11
CA SER A 79 0.51 -22.54 12.84
C SER A 79 0.66 -21.03 13.08
N SER A 80 1.87 -20.50 12.86
CA SER A 80 2.11 -19.08 13.01
C SER A 80 1.64 -18.37 11.73
N ALA A 81 0.51 -17.70 11.83
CA ALA A 81 0.11 -16.74 10.81
C ALA A 81 1.24 -15.71 10.63
N SER A 82 1.80 -15.64 9.44
CA SER A 82 2.87 -14.69 9.14
C SER A 82 2.26 -13.43 8.56
N SER A 83 2.47 -12.29 9.22
CA SER A 83 2.11 -10.99 8.65
C SER A 83 3.20 -10.50 7.70
N PHE A 84 2.80 -9.93 6.56
CA PHE A 84 3.70 -9.48 5.51
C PHE A 84 3.71 -7.96 5.41
N LYS A 85 4.89 -7.39 5.16
CA LYS A 85 5.00 -6.04 4.63
C LYS A 85 4.74 -6.05 3.13
N TYR A 86 4.10 -5.01 2.61
CA TYR A 86 3.85 -4.90 1.17
C TYR A 86 5.14 -4.95 0.36
N GLY A 87 5.15 -5.80 -0.66
CA GLY A 87 6.30 -6.03 -1.53
C GLY A 87 7.35 -7.00 -0.99
N GLU A 88 7.26 -7.42 0.26
CA GLU A 88 8.10 -8.48 0.79
C GLU A 88 7.51 -9.85 0.49
N SER A 89 8.38 -10.82 0.26
CA SER A 89 8.00 -12.20 -0.01
C SER A 89 8.26 -13.07 1.21
N ALA A 90 7.31 -13.92 1.56
CA ALA A 90 7.55 -15.01 2.50
C ALA A 90 7.39 -16.37 1.82
N GLU A 91 8.25 -17.31 2.18
CA GLU A 91 8.19 -18.68 1.69
C GLU A 91 7.68 -19.59 2.82
N PHE A 92 6.70 -20.41 2.48
CA PHE A 92 6.05 -21.34 3.41
C PHE A 92 6.59 -22.75 3.24
N THR A 93 6.43 -23.56 4.29
CA THR A 93 6.82 -24.98 4.27
C THR A 93 6.08 -25.79 3.21
N THR A 94 4.90 -25.34 2.85
CA THR A 94 4.03 -25.87 1.77
C THR A 94 4.54 -25.53 0.36
N LYS A 95 5.69 -24.82 0.26
CA LYS A 95 6.37 -24.44 -0.99
C LYS A 95 5.69 -23.34 -1.79
N GLU A 96 4.77 -22.61 -1.17
CA GLU A 96 4.29 -21.35 -1.68
C GLU A 96 5.20 -20.22 -1.23
N LYS A 97 5.50 -19.33 -2.15
CA LYS A 97 6.13 -18.03 -1.87
C LYS A 97 5.11 -16.94 -2.18
N ILE A 98 4.73 -16.21 -1.17
CA ILE A 98 3.68 -15.18 -1.25
C ILE A 98 4.31 -13.79 -1.23
N THR A 99 3.82 -12.92 -2.10
CA THR A 99 4.17 -11.49 -2.11
C THR A 99 2.90 -10.68 -2.25
N VAL A 100 2.49 -9.98 -1.20
CA VAL A 100 1.38 -9.01 -1.28
C VAL A 100 1.91 -7.73 -1.91
N THR A 101 1.39 -7.38 -3.08
CA THR A 101 1.88 -6.24 -3.86
C THR A 101 1.04 -4.98 -3.67
N GLU A 102 -0.24 -5.12 -3.38
CA GLU A 102 -1.16 -4.00 -3.18
C GLU A 102 -2.30 -4.38 -2.25
N VAL A 103 -2.71 -3.46 -1.38
CA VAL A 103 -3.98 -3.51 -0.66
C VAL A 103 -4.58 -2.11 -0.65
N LYS A 104 -5.80 -1.99 -1.13
CA LYS A 104 -6.49 -0.69 -1.21
C LYS A 104 -8.00 -0.84 -1.11
N ALA A 105 -8.65 0.15 -0.54
CA ALA A 105 -10.08 0.33 -0.73
C ALA A 105 -10.37 0.73 -2.19
N ASP A 106 -11.38 0.13 -2.81
CA ASP A 106 -11.72 0.38 -4.21
C ASP A 106 -13.23 0.29 -4.43
N ASP A 107 -13.90 1.43 -4.33
CA ASP A 107 -15.35 1.56 -4.49
C ASP A 107 -15.85 1.23 -5.90
N SER A 108 -14.95 1.01 -6.86
CA SER A 108 -15.33 0.56 -8.21
C SER A 108 -15.65 -0.94 -8.28
N VAL A 109 -15.24 -1.69 -7.24
CA VAL A 109 -15.51 -3.12 -7.12
C VAL A 109 -16.92 -3.35 -6.59
N THR A 110 -17.67 -4.20 -7.27
CA THR A 110 -18.98 -4.68 -6.79
C THR A 110 -18.80 -5.99 -6.04
N LEU A 111 -19.12 -5.99 -4.75
CA LEU A 111 -19.13 -7.20 -3.93
C LEU A 111 -20.35 -8.05 -4.22
N ASP A 112 -20.23 -9.37 -4.03
CA ASP A 112 -21.33 -10.33 -4.19
C ASP A 112 -22.34 -10.24 -3.01
N ASP A 113 -21.82 -10.05 -1.78
CA ASP A 113 -22.62 -9.91 -0.56
C ASP A 113 -22.21 -8.66 0.22
N PRO A 114 -22.53 -7.44 -0.30
CA PRO A 114 -22.18 -6.20 0.37
C PRO A 114 -22.98 -6.03 1.66
N LYS A 115 -22.28 -5.79 2.78
CA LYS A 115 -22.90 -5.55 4.09
C LYS A 115 -23.03 -4.05 4.37
N GLU A 116 -24.08 -3.68 5.12
CA GLU A 116 -24.31 -2.29 5.47
C GLU A 116 -23.14 -1.73 6.31
N GLY A 117 -22.59 -0.61 5.86
CA GLY A 117 -21.48 0.08 6.52
C GLY A 117 -20.13 -0.54 6.22
N GLU A 118 -20.04 -1.52 5.31
CA GLU A 118 -18.79 -2.08 4.81
C GLU A 118 -18.48 -1.56 3.40
N HIS A 119 -17.20 -1.59 3.03
CA HIS A 119 -16.72 -1.16 1.73
C HIS A 119 -15.76 -2.19 1.13
N PRO A 120 -15.62 -2.21 -0.22
CA PRO A 120 -14.72 -3.14 -0.90
C PRO A 120 -13.25 -2.78 -0.64
N VAL A 121 -12.46 -3.81 -0.32
CA VAL A 121 -11.00 -3.74 -0.26
C VAL A 121 -10.42 -4.79 -1.19
N VAL A 122 -9.49 -4.38 -2.04
CA VAL A 122 -8.80 -5.23 -3.00
C VAL A 122 -7.42 -5.57 -2.49
N VAL A 123 -7.10 -6.86 -2.46
CA VAL A 123 -5.77 -7.39 -2.17
C VAL A 123 -5.20 -8.01 -3.45
N THR A 124 -4.03 -7.55 -3.88
CA THR A 124 -3.29 -8.15 -4.99
C THR A 124 -2.05 -8.86 -4.45
N ALA A 125 -1.92 -10.14 -4.77
CA ALA A 125 -0.76 -10.93 -4.36
C ALA A 125 -0.20 -11.74 -5.53
N ILE A 126 1.11 -12.03 -5.47
CA ILE A 126 1.79 -12.99 -6.32
C ILE A 126 2.00 -14.24 -5.49
N VAL A 127 1.50 -15.36 -5.99
CA VAL A 127 1.70 -16.70 -5.42
C VAL A 127 2.62 -17.47 -6.34
N GLU A 128 3.79 -17.87 -5.86
CA GLU A 128 4.78 -18.64 -6.61
C GLU A 128 4.91 -20.03 -5.98
N ASN A 129 4.76 -21.06 -6.79
CA ASN A 129 5.07 -22.43 -6.40
C ASN A 129 6.56 -22.69 -6.56
N THR A 130 7.30 -22.80 -5.46
CA THR A 130 8.77 -23.03 -5.45
C THR A 130 9.15 -24.50 -5.59
N SER A 131 8.16 -25.41 -5.63
CA SER A 131 8.39 -26.82 -5.85
C SER A 131 8.43 -27.20 -7.34
N ASN A 132 8.74 -28.45 -7.65
CA ASN A 132 8.67 -28.99 -9.01
C ASN A 132 7.31 -29.63 -9.33
N GLU A 133 6.45 -29.82 -8.32
CA GLU A 133 5.13 -30.45 -8.46
C GLU A 133 4.04 -29.39 -8.38
N PRO A 134 2.85 -29.62 -8.98
CA PRO A 134 1.74 -28.70 -8.80
C PRO A 134 1.29 -28.62 -7.34
N ILE A 135 0.87 -27.44 -6.91
CA ILE A 135 0.25 -27.22 -5.59
C ILE A 135 -1.20 -26.76 -5.77
N ASP A 136 -2.07 -27.19 -4.88
CA ASP A 136 -3.43 -26.66 -4.82
C ASP A 136 -3.40 -25.28 -4.14
N PHE A 137 -4.17 -24.37 -4.68
CA PHE A 137 -4.25 -22.99 -4.18
C PHE A 137 -5.70 -22.65 -3.82
N ASN A 138 -5.87 -22.05 -2.64
CA ASN A 138 -7.14 -21.53 -2.17
C ASN A 138 -6.99 -20.06 -1.76
N ALA A 139 -7.68 -19.14 -2.43
CA ALA A 139 -7.63 -17.72 -2.09
C ALA A 139 -8.21 -17.39 -0.71
N GLN A 140 -9.05 -18.26 -0.14
CA GLN A 140 -9.61 -18.08 1.22
C GLN A 140 -8.60 -18.32 2.34
N THR A 141 -7.37 -18.75 2.02
CA THR A 141 -6.27 -18.81 3.00
C THR A 141 -5.68 -17.42 3.33
N PHE A 142 -6.09 -16.39 2.60
CA PHE A 142 -5.76 -15.01 2.92
C PHE A 142 -6.80 -14.42 3.85
N ASP A 143 -6.34 -13.81 4.93
CA ASP A 143 -7.13 -12.98 5.82
C ASP A 143 -6.72 -11.53 5.70
N LEU A 144 -7.67 -10.62 5.70
CA LEU A 144 -7.47 -9.18 5.71
C LEU A 144 -7.98 -8.60 7.03
N TYR A 145 -7.14 -7.81 7.69
CA TYR A 145 -7.51 -7.03 8.87
C TYR A 145 -7.46 -5.54 8.57
N ASP A 146 -8.41 -4.81 9.08
CA ASP A 146 -8.48 -3.35 8.95
C ASP A 146 -7.61 -2.63 10.00
N GLY A 147 -7.63 -1.30 9.99
CA GLY A 147 -6.87 -0.46 10.93
C GLY A 147 -7.30 -0.57 12.39
N ASN A 148 -8.44 -1.20 12.67
CA ASN A 148 -8.92 -1.51 14.00
C ASN A 148 -8.59 -2.96 14.43
N SER A 149 -7.85 -3.70 13.58
CA SER A 149 -7.57 -5.13 13.72
C SER A 149 -8.83 -6.00 13.68
N GLU A 150 -9.88 -5.53 12.99
CA GLU A 150 -11.08 -6.31 12.73
C GLU A 150 -10.90 -7.10 11.43
N LEU A 151 -11.31 -8.36 11.45
CA LEU A 151 -11.24 -9.25 10.28
C LEU A 151 -12.27 -8.82 9.24
N ALA A 152 -11.81 -8.55 8.01
CA ALA A 152 -12.68 -8.32 6.86
C ALA A 152 -13.22 -9.65 6.32
N THR A 153 -14.40 -9.61 5.72
CA THR A 153 -15.02 -10.79 5.13
C THR A 153 -14.51 -11.01 3.70
N PHE A 154 -13.98 -12.19 3.41
CA PHE A 154 -13.66 -12.58 2.03
C PHE A 154 -14.94 -12.60 1.19
N ASP A 155 -14.91 -11.96 0.01
CA ASP A 155 -16.06 -11.84 -0.87
C ASP A 155 -15.95 -12.76 -2.09
N ALA A 156 -17.06 -13.44 -2.42
CA ALA A 156 -17.13 -14.41 -3.49
C ALA A 156 -16.89 -13.81 -4.90
N SER A 157 -17.05 -12.49 -5.07
CA SER A 157 -16.69 -11.79 -6.33
C SER A 157 -15.20 -11.96 -6.68
N THR A 158 -14.35 -12.34 -5.72
CA THR A 158 -12.97 -12.77 -5.95
C THR A 158 -12.86 -13.80 -7.07
N TYR A 159 -13.76 -14.77 -7.11
CA TYR A 159 -13.70 -15.87 -8.09
C TYR A 159 -14.05 -15.43 -9.53
N LEU A 160 -14.52 -14.21 -9.72
CA LEU A 160 -14.69 -13.62 -11.04
C LEU A 160 -13.33 -13.18 -11.66
N ASN A 161 -12.26 -13.13 -10.85
CA ASN A 161 -10.92 -12.71 -11.26
C ASN A 161 -10.01 -13.86 -11.76
N ASN A 162 -10.60 -14.98 -12.22
CA ASN A 162 -9.86 -16.14 -12.72
C ASN A 162 -8.83 -16.69 -11.71
N ILE A 163 -9.20 -16.81 -10.45
CA ILE A 163 -8.36 -17.40 -9.41
C ILE A 163 -7.99 -18.84 -9.80
N PRO A 164 -6.69 -19.20 -9.86
CA PRO A 164 -6.29 -20.57 -10.16
C PRO A 164 -6.61 -21.50 -8.98
N HIS A 165 -7.05 -22.72 -9.27
CA HIS A 165 -7.16 -23.76 -8.24
C HIS A 165 -5.85 -24.52 -8.03
N THR A 166 -4.96 -24.47 -9.02
CA THR A 166 -3.68 -25.18 -9.00
C THR A 166 -2.61 -24.32 -9.64
N ILE A 167 -1.42 -24.28 -9.05
CA ILE A 167 -0.25 -23.61 -9.60
C ILE A 167 0.81 -24.67 -9.92
N ALA A 168 1.16 -24.80 -11.20
CA ALA A 168 2.16 -25.77 -11.65
C ALA A 168 3.54 -25.47 -11.05
N GLY A 169 4.37 -26.52 -10.91
CA GLY A 169 5.70 -26.41 -10.34
C GLY A 169 6.57 -25.35 -11.02
N GLY A 170 7.25 -24.53 -10.22
CA GLY A 170 8.09 -23.42 -10.68
C GLY A 170 7.32 -22.29 -11.38
N LYS A 171 6.01 -22.22 -11.23
CA LYS A 171 5.16 -21.17 -11.83
C LYS A 171 4.61 -20.24 -10.76
N LYS A 172 4.15 -19.07 -11.21
CA LYS A 172 3.51 -18.06 -10.35
C LYS A 172 2.21 -17.59 -10.97
N ALA A 173 1.29 -17.17 -10.11
CA ALA A 173 0.05 -16.53 -10.48
C ALA A 173 -0.08 -15.20 -9.74
N THR A 174 -0.64 -14.20 -10.40
CA THR A 174 -1.14 -12.99 -9.73
C THR A 174 -2.60 -13.23 -9.39
N VAL A 175 -2.95 -13.06 -8.12
CA VAL A 175 -4.31 -13.25 -7.62
C VAL A 175 -4.84 -11.91 -7.11
N ILE A 176 -6.09 -11.61 -7.46
CA ILE A 176 -6.79 -10.41 -7.03
C ILE A 176 -7.98 -10.87 -6.20
N MET A 177 -7.99 -10.48 -4.93
CA MET A 177 -8.99 -10.91 -3.97
C MET A 177 -9.78 -9.70 -3.48
N HIS A 178 -11.07 -9.90 -3.28
CA HIS A 178 -11.98 -8.89 -2.78
C HIS A 178 -12.43 -9.24 -1.38
N PHE A 179 -12.45 -8.22 -0.53
CA PHE A 179 -12.90 -8.32 0.86
C PHE A 179 -13.93 -7.23 1.13
N SER A 180 -14.87 -7.51 2.01
CA SER A 180 -15.78 -6.54 2.60
C SER A 180 -15.22 -6.12 3.95
N SER A 181 -14.86 -4.85 4.12
CA SER A 181 -14.24 -4.30 5.32
C SER A 181 -15.09 -3.20 5.93
N LYS A 182 -15.21 -3.22 7.26
CA LYS A 182 -15.90 -2.18 8.01
C LYS A 182 -15.00 -0.99 8.33
N GLY A 183 -13.74 -1.26 8.61
CA GLY A 183 -12.76 -0.24 8.96
C GLY A 183 -11.85 0.12 7.79
N ASN A 184 -11.17 1.25 7.95
CA ASN A 184 -10.26 1.80 6.95
C ASN A 184 -8.81 1.32 7.16
N ALA A 185 -7.90 1.72 6.25
CA ALA A 185 -6.46 1.52 6.40
C ALA A 185 -5.94 2.07 7.76
N PRO A 186 -4.79 1.57 8.24
CA PRO A 186 -3.89 0.65 7.56
C PRO A 186 -4.40 -0.78 7.55
N TYR A 187 -4.30 -1.46 6.42
CA TYR A 187 -4.68 -2.86 6.29
C TYR A 187 -3.49 -3.77 6.56
N SER A 188 -3.76 -4.96 7.11
CA SER A 188 -2.78 -6.04 7.19
C SER A 188 -3.34 -7.32 6.60
N VAL A 189 -2.48 -8.08 5.92
CA VAL A 189 -2.84 -9.35 5.29
C VAL A 189 -2.06 -10.46 5.95
N THR A 190 -2.74 -11.54 6.32
CA THR A 190 -2.09 -12.77 6.77
C THR A 190 -2.37 -13.90 5.79
N TYR A 191 -1.49 -14.88 5.77
CA TYR A 191 -1.64 -16.11 4.99
C TYR A 191 -1.39 -17.29 5.92
N GLY A 192 -2.36 -18.15 6.00
CA GLY A 192 -2.28 -19.32 6.87
C GLY A 192 -3.13 -20.45 6.31
N GLN A 193 -2.76 -21.66 6.66
CA GLN A 193 -3.66 -22.81 6.43
C GLN A 193 -4.67 -22.86 7.59
N ALA A 194 -5.95 -22.88 7.25
CA ALA A 194 -7.03 -23.12 8.19
C ALA A 194 -7.00 -24.58 8.70
#